data_06800fc8827ca59c648ed03a6d6e07da
#
_entry.id   06800fc8827ca59c648ed03a6d6e07da
#
_cell.length_a   1.000
_cell.length_b   1.000
_cell.length_c   1.000
_cell.angle_alpha   90.00
_cell.angle_beta   90.00
_cell.angle_gamma   90.00
#
_symmetry.space_group_name_H-M   'P 1'
#
loop_
_entity.id
_entity.type
_entity.pdbx_description
1 polymer ?
#
loop_
_entity_poly.entity_id
_entity_poly.type
_entity_poly.pdbx_seq_one_letter_code
_entity_poly.pdbx_strand_id
1 'polypeptide(L)'
;ALGGKRGLIDSGLPALFFLVVFNISDQNLNAALWAALTLSVILTALRLIKRETIQHAFSGLVGVAICALFSRRSGNAEDFYLPGLYINVGYAFLYAFTNLIKWPILGIMLGPILGENFLWRKDPARLKAYITAGWLWVAMFSVRLIVQYPLYQSGNVNALGTARLVMGYPLFILTAWGTWQVLKRTPTTKAN
;
A
#
# COMPACT_ATOMS: atom_id res chain seq x y z
N ALA A 1 -9.27 12.26 -4.40
CA ALA A 1 -9.89 12.08 -3.10
C ALA A 1 -9.48 10.73 -2.52
N LEU A 2 -8.31 10.65 -1.93
CA LEU A 2 -7.89 9.53 -1.09
C LEU A 2 -8.76 9.60 0.17
N GLY A 3 -9.56 8.60 0.42
CA GLY A 3 -10.57 8.56 1.49
C GLY A 3 -10.02 8.83 2.89
N GLY A 4 -9.71 10.08 3.19
CA GLY A 4 -9.29 10.70 4.43
C GLY A 4 -8.61 9.79 5.48
N LYS A 5 -8.29 10.32 6.65
CA LYS A 5 -7.68 9.58 7.79
C LYS A 5 -8.42 8.26 8.13
N ARG A 6 -9.74 8.17 7.85
CA ARG A 6 -10.57 6.98 8.10
C ARG A 6 -10.30 5.83 7.11
N GLY A 7 -10.13 6.11 5.82
CA GLY A 7 -9.86 5.05 4.82
C GLY A 7 -8.51 4.37 5.01
N LEU A 8 -7.55 5.10 5.58
CA LEU A 8 -6.22 4.57 5.91
C LEU A 8 -6.28 3.59 7.10
N ILE A 9 -7.00 3.93 8.16
CA ILE A 9 -7.16 3.07 9.34
C ILE A 9 -7.91 1.80 8.97
N ASP A 10 -9.00 1.93 8.22
CA ASP A 10 -9.88 0.82 7.85
C ASP A 10 -9.19 -0.25 6.99
N SER A 11 -8.18 0.10 6.18
CA SER A 11 -7.46 -0.88 5.36
C SER A 11 -6.49 -1.76 6.17
N GLY A 12 -6.00 -1.26 7.30
CA GLY A 12 -5.10 -2.00 8.20
C GLY A 12 -5.83 -2.81 9.28
N LEU A 13 -7.07 -2.42 9.64
CA LEU A 13 -7.83 -3.06 10.72
C LEU A 13 -8.06 -4.57 10.53
N PRO A 14 -8.46 -5.09 9.36
CA PRO A 14 -8.63 -6.53 9.19
C PRO A 14 -7.34 -7.33 9.41
N ALA A 15 -6.20 -6.80 8.96
CA ALA A 15 -4.90 -7.46 9.15
C ALA A 15 -4.44 -7.41 10.61
N LEU A 16 -4.69 -6.30 11.31
CA LEU A 16 -4.47 -6.20 12.74
C LEU A 16 -5.37 -7.17 13.52
N PHE A 17 -6.65 -7.23 13.15
CA PHE A 17 -7.62 -8.10 13.79
C PHE A 17 -7.31 -9.59 13.57
N PHE A 18 -6.86 -9.95 12.35
CA PHE A 18 -6.30 -11.27 12.07
C PHE A 18 -5.18 -11.62 13.04
N LEU A 19 -4.18 -10.73 13.19
CA LEU A 19 -3.03 -10.95 14.06
C LEU A 19 -3.43 -11.12 15.55
N VAL A 20 -4.32 -10.26 16.04
CA VAL A 20 -4.81 -10.30 17.41
C VAL A 20 -5.55 -11.60 17.68
N VAL A 21 -6.53 -11.97 16.83
CA VAL A 21 -7.30 -13.19 16.99
C VAL A 21 -6.41 -14.43 16.84
N PHE A 22 -5.46 -14.43 15.91
CA PHE A 22 -4.50 -15.52 15.76
C PHE A 22 -3.72 -15.80 17.06
N ASN A 23 -3.30 -14.73 17.76
CA ASN A 23 -2.56 -14.88 19.02
C ASN A 23 -3.43 -15.32 20.20
N ILE A 24 -4.66 -14.79 20.34
CA ILE A 24 -5.52 -15.12 21.49
C ILE A 24 -6.27 -16.45 21.33
N SER A 25 -6.32 -17.01 20.10
CA SER A 25 -6.95 -18.30 19.80
C SER A 25 -5.95 -19.47 19.69
N ASP A 26 -4.82 -19.37 20.37
CA ASP A 26 -3.74 -20.38 20.35
C ASP A 26 -3.29 -20.71 18.92
N GLN A 27 -3.06 -19.68 18.11
CA GLN A 27 -2.63 -19.76 16.71
C GLN A 27 -3.64 -20.49 15.78
N ASN A 28 -4.92 -20.42 16.12
CA ASN A 28 -5.97 -21.01 15.30
C ASN A 28 -6.20 -20.19 14.04
N LEU A 29 -5.66 -20.69 12.92
CA LEU A 29 -5.77 -20.05 11.62
C LEU A 29 -7.23 -19.80 11.19
N ASN A 30 -8.11 -20.80 11.34
CA ASN A 30 -9.50 -20.67 10.93
C ASN A 30 -10.23 -19.58 11.71
N ALA A 31 -10.02 -19.51 13.04
CA ALA A 31 -10.61 -18.45 13.86
C ALA A 31 -10.16 -17.05 13.41
N ALA A 32 -8.86 -16.88 13.15
CA ALA A 32 -8.28 -15.63 12.71
C ALA A 32 -8.79 -15.20 11.31
N LEU A 33 -8.91 -16.14 10.36
CA LEU A 33 -9.43 -15.88 9.02
C LEU A 33 -10.89 -15.45 9.05
N TRP A 34 -11.73 -16.18 9.81
CA TRP A 34 -13.15 -15.82 9.95
C TRP A 34 -13.33 -14.48 10.64
N ALA A 35 -12.53 -14.17 11.65
CA ALA A 35 -12.57 -12.89 12.34
C ALA A 35 -12.22 -11.72 11.38
N ALA A 36 -11.15 -11.85 10.60
CA ALA A 36 -10.75 -10.84 9.62
C ALA A 36 -11.81 -10.62 8.53
N LEU A 37 -12.39 -11.72 8.01
CA LEU A 37 -13.45 -11.67 6.99
C LEU A 37 -14.71 -11.02 7.56
N THR A 38 -15.17 -11.43 8.74
CA THR A 38 -16.34 -10.87 9.40
C THR A 38 -16.19 -9.38 9.64
N LEU A 39 -15.03 -8.95 10.17
CA LEU A 39 -14.74 -7.53 10.34
C LEU A 39 -14.78 -6.77 9.01
N SER A 40 -14.20 -7.34 7.94
CA SER A 40 -14.23 -6.73 6.61
C SER A 40 -15.65 -6.58 6.05
N VAL A 41 -16.51 -7.57 6.27
CA VAL A 41 -17.94 -7.49 5.89
C VAL A 41 -18.65 -6.39 6.67
N ILE A 42 -18.43 -6.32 7.99
CA ILE A 42 -19.03 -5.27 8.85
C ILE A 42 -18.58 -3.88 8.38
N LEU A 43 -17.27 -3.68 8.15
CA LEU A 43 -16.75 -2.40 7.66
C LEU A 43 -17.33 -2.03 6.28
N THR A 44 -17.46 -3.02 5.39
CA THR A 44 -18.10 -2.83 4.07
C THR A 44 -19.56 -2.41 4.21
N ALA A 45 -20.34 -3.11 5.05
CA ALA A 45 -21.74 -2.78 5.30
C ALA A 45 -21.89 -1.36 5.89
N LEU A 46 -21.06 -0.98 6.86
CA LEU A 46 -21.07 0.35 7.45
C LEU A 46 -20.77 1.45 6.42
N ARG A 47 -19.86 1.19 5.47
CA ARG A 47 -19.55 2.13 4.37
C ARG A 47 -20.73 2.27 3.39
N LEU A 48 -21.40 1.16 3.06
CA LEU A 48 -22.59 1.19 2.21
C LEU A 48 -23.73 1.97 2.86
N ILE A 49 -23.96 1.78 4.17
CA ILE A 49 -24.94 2.56 4.93
C ILE A 49 -24.62 4.06 4.91
N LYS A 50 -23.33 4.42 4.99
CA LYS A 50 -22.84 5.82 4.89
C LYS A 50 -22.84 6.36 3.47
N ARG A 51 -23.35 5.62 2.49
CA ARG A 51 -23.40 5.99 1.07
C ARG A 51 -22.03 6.33 0.47
N GLU A 52 -20.96 5.67 0.95
CA GLU A 52 -19.66 5.76 0.30
C GLU A 52 -19.68 5.04 -1.04
N THR A 53 -18.72 5.36 -1.92
CA THR A 53 -18.65 4.74 -3.26
C THR A 53 -18.51 3.23 -3.13
N ILE A 54 -19.36 2.47 -3.81
CA ILE A 54 -19.39 0.99 -3.80
C ILE A 54 -17.99 0.42 -4.06
N GLN A 55 -17.25 1.01 -5.00
CA GLN A 55 -15.90 0.59 -5.35
C GLN A 55 -14.94 0.62 -4.14
N HIS A 56 -14.99 1.67 -3.31
CA HIS A 56 -14.16 1.78 -2.10
C HIS A 56 -14.62 0.84 -0.99
N ALA A 57 -15.93 0.59 -0.87
CA ALA A 57 -16.46 -0.33 0.13
C ALA A 57 -16.02 -1.77 -0.14
N PHE A 58 -16.14 -2.25 -1.39
CA PHE A 58 -15.80 -3.63 -1.75
C PHE A 58 -14.31 -3.91 -1.92
N SER A 59 -13.47 -2.92 -2.28
CA SER A 59 -12.03 -3.14 -2.49
C SER A 59 -11.32 -3.71 -1.26
N GLY A 60 -11.68 -3.25 -0.06
CA GLY A 60 -11.14 -3.77 1.20
C GLY A 60 -11.54 -5.22 1.46
N LEU A 61 -12.83 -5.55 1.27
CA LEU A 61 -13.33 -6.91 1.45
C LEU A 61 -12.68 -7.90 0.47
N VAL A 62 -12.59 -7.54 -0.81
CA VAL A 62 -11.92 -8.35 -1.84
C VAL A 62 -10.46 -8.57 -1.48
N GLY A 63 -9.75 -7.52 -1.03
CA GLY A 63 -8.37 -7.64 -0.60
C GLY A 63 -8.17 -8.64 0.55
N VAL A 64 -9.03 -8.57 1.58
CA VAL A 64 -8.98 -9.50 2.71
C VAL A 64 -9.38 -10.92 2.28
N ALA A 65 -10.38 -11.07 1.41
CA ALA A 65 -10.80 -12.38 0.89
C ALA A 65 -9.67 -13.06 0.10
N ILE A 66 -8.92 -12.32 -0.70
CA ILE A 66 -7.74 -12.82 -1.41
C ILE A 66 -6.68 -13.28 -0.40
N CYS A 67 -6.36 -12.46 0.61
CA CYS A 67 -5.40 -12.83 1.66
C CYS A 67 -5.83 -14.10 2.41
N ALA A 68 -7.11 -14.19 2.77
CA ALA A 68 -7.67 -15.36 3.45
C ALA A 68 -7.63 -16.61 2.56
N LEU A 69 -7.88 -16.48 1.26
CA LEU A 69 -7.82 -17.59 0.30
C LEU A 69 -6.41 -18.16 0.18
N PHE A 70 -5.38 -17.30 0.11
CA PHE A 70 -3.99 -17.74 0.06
C PHE A 70 -3.62 -18.54 1.31
N SER A 71 -3.88 -18.00 2.50
CA SER A 71 -3.59 -18.64 3.77
C SER A 71 -4.39 -19.93 3.99
N ARG A 72 -5.67 -19.95 3.58
CA ARG A 72 -6.50 -21.14 3.69
C ARG A 72 -6.05 -22.28 2.77
N ARG A 73 -5.56 -21.95 1.57
CA ARG A 73 -5.07 -22.96 0.60
C ARG A 73 -3.78 -23.62 1.05
N SER A 74 -2.86 -22.86 1.60
CA SER A 74 -1.56 -23.38 2.06
C SER A 74 -1.63 -23.99 3.45
N GLY A 75 -2.58 -23.58 4.27
CA GLY A 75 -2.65 -23.92 5.69
C GLY A 75 -1.71 -23.08 6.59
N ASN A 76 -0.96 -22.14 6.00
CA ASN A 76 0.02 -21.31 6.68
C ASN A 76 -0.53 -19.92 6.97
N ALA A 77 -0.37 -19.46 8.21
CA ALA A 77 -0.90 -18.16 8.64
C ALA A 77 -0.15 -16.97 8.00
N GLU A 78 1.16 -17.11 7.76
CA GLU A 78 2.00 -16.11 7.10
C GLU A 78 1.54 -15.80 5.67
N ASP A 79 0.93 -16.76 4.98
CA ASP A 79 0.42 -16.57 3.61
C ASP A 79 -0.75 -15.59 3.50
N PHE A 80 -1.37 -15.24 4.63
CA PHE A 80 -2.28 -14.10 4.70
C PHE A 80 -1.62 -12.77 4.28
N TYR A 81 -0.32 -12.66 4.45
CA TYR A 81 0.44 -11.46 4.10
C TYR A 81 1.09 -11.53 2.71
N LEU A 82 1.12 -12.71 2.09
CA LEU A 82 1.78 -12.97 0.80
C LEU A 82 1.28 -12.08 -0.36
N PRO A 83 -0.03 -11.85 -0.55
CA PRO A 83 -0.51 -10.93 -1.58
C PRO A 83 0.07 -9.52 -1.44
N GLY A 84 0.26 -9.05 -0.20
CA GLY A 84 0.88 -7.76 0.08
C GLY A 84 2.35 -7.69 -0.31
N LEU A 85 3.10 -8.78 -0.17
CA LEU A 85 4.48 -8.88 -0.64
C LEU A 85 4.54 -8.79 -2.17
N TYR A 86 3.69 -9.53 -2.89
CA TYR A 86 3.60 -9.45 -4.35
C TYR A 86 3.24 -8.03 -4.83
N ILE A 87 2.32 -7.34 -4.15
CA ILE A 87 1.97 -5.97 -4.46
C ILE A 87 3.19 -5.04 -4.27
N ASN A 88 3.98 -5.21 -3.22
CA ASN A 88 5.21 -4.42 -3.01
C ASN A 88 6.23 -4.67 -4.13
N VAL A 89 6.41 -5.93 -4.57
CA VAL A 89 7.27 -6.26 -5.72
C VAL A 89 6.76 -5.57 -6.99
N GLY A 90 5.46 -5.69 -7.26
CA GLY A 90 4.82 -5.08 -8.42
C GLY A 90 5.00 -3.56 -8.46
N TYR A 91 4.78 -2.88 -7.34
CA TYR A 91 5.00 -1.43 -7.26
C TYR A 91 6.47 -1.05 -7.35
N ALA A 92 7.39 -1.76 -6.67
CA ALA A 92 8.82 -1.49 -6.81
C ALA A 92 9.27 -1.58 -8.29
N PHE A 93 8.84 -2.64 -8.98
CA PHE A 93 9.12 -2.82 -10.40
C PHE A 93 8.49 -1.72 -11.25
N LEU A 94 7.20 -1.40 -11.03
CA LEU A 94 6.48 -0.38 -11.79
C LEU A 94 7.15 1.00 -11.69
N TYR A 95 7.49 1.41 -10.46
CA TYR A 95 8.17 2.70 -10.25
C TYR A 95 9.58 2.71 -10.84
N ALA A 96 10.35 1.63 -10.67
CA ALA A 96 11.68 1.50 -11.24
C ALA A 96 11.63 1.53 -12.77
N PHE A 97 10.77 0.72 -13.39
CA PHE A 97 10.62 0.63 -14.84
C PHE A 97 10.23 1.98 -15.44
N THR A 98 9.20 2.63 -14.89
CA THR A 98 8.72 3.93 -15.38
C THR A 98 9.75 5.04 -15.22
N ASN A 99 10.58 5.00 -14.18
CA ASN A 99 11.69 5.92 -14.00
C ASN A 99 12.79 5.71 -15.05
N LEU A 100 13.14 4.44 -15.33
CA LEU A 100 14.19 4.09 -16.31
C LEU A 100 13.82 4.52 -17.72
N ILE A 101 12.57 4.37 -18.13
CA ILE A 101 12.10 4.81 -19.44
C ILE A 101 11.80 6.33 -19.51
N LYS A 102 12.14 7.10 -18.45
CA LYS A 102 11.88 8.53 -18.33
C LYS A 102 10.39 8.92 -18.46
N TRP A 103 9.52 8.02 -18.00
CA TRP A 103 8.08 8.22 -17.86
C TRP A 103 7.64 7.98 -16.42
N PRO A 104 8.16 8.77 -15.44
CA PRO A 104 7.88 8.51 -14.03
C PRO A 104 6.38 8.54 -13.74
N ILE A 105 5.88 7.47 -13.12
CA ILE A 105 4.45 7.33 -12.79
C ILE A 105 3.96 8.48 -11.90
N LEU A 106 4.84 9.03 -11.04
CA LEU A 106 4.53 10.20 -10.23
C LEU A 106 4.21 11.44 -11.10
N GLY A 107 4.94 11.64 -12.18
CA GLY A 107 4.66 12.73 -13.12
C GLY A 107 3.32 12.54 -13.83
N ILE A 108 2.99 11.29 -14.20
CA ILE A 108 1.69 10.97 -14.80
C ILE A 108 0.54 11.22 -13.82
N MET A 109 0.70 10.85 -12.56
CA MET A 109 -0.35 11.00 -11.54
C MET A 109 -0.45 12.43 -11.00
N LEU A 110 0.68 13.06 -10.67
CA LEU A 110 0.70 14.37 -10.03
C LEU A 110 0.67 15.54 -11.03
N GLY A 111 1.15 15.35 -12.26
CA GLY A 111 1.14 16.38 -13.29
C GLY A 111 -0.23 17.02 -13.50
N PRO A 112 -1.30 16.25 -13.76
CA PRO A 112 -2.66 16.79 -13.85
C PRO A 112 -3.15 17.46 -12.57
N ILE A 113 -2.81 16.90 -11.39
CA ILE A 113 -3.22 17.44 -10.08
C ILE A 113 -2.56 18.79 -9.82
N LEU A 114 -1.30 18.96 -10.24
CA LEU A 114 -0.53 20.20 -10.09
C LEU A 114 -0.76 21.21 -11.24
N GLY A 115 -1.63 20.89 -12.19
CA GLY A 115 -1.93 21.73 -13.34
C GLY A 115 -0.83 21.77 -14.41
N GLU A 116 0.12 20.85 -14.34
CA GLU A 116 1.24 20.74 -15.30
C GLU A 116 0.89 19.84 -16.49
N ASN A 117 -0.16 19.00 -16.37
CA ASN A 117 -0.48 17.93 -17.33
C ASN A 117 0.79 17.14 -17.69
N PHE A 118 1.21 17.14 -18.97
CA PHE A 118 2.45 16.48 -19.43
C PHE A 118 3.58 17.46 -19.75
N LEU A 119 3.46 18.75 -19.42
CA LEU A 119 4.46 19.78 -19.70
C LEU A 119 5.77 19.54 -18.91
N TRP A 120 5.68 18.89 -17.76
CA TRP A 120 6.84 18.50 -16.95
C TRP A 120 7.88 17.68 -17.74
N ARG A 121 7.47 16.99 -18.81
CA ARG A 121 8.42 16.25 -19.68
C ARG A 121 9.30 17.15 -20.52
N LYS A 122 8.83 18.34 -20.86
CA LYS A 122 9.58 19.32 -21.66
C LYS A 122 10.62 20.08 -20.81
N ASP A 123 10.46 20.05 -19.49
CA ASP A 123 11.38 20.67 -18.53
C ASP A 123 12.30 19.61 -17.92
N PRO A 124 13.62 19.60 -18.27
CA PRO A 124 14.57 18.62 -17.77
C PRO A 124 14.71 18.63 -16.22
N ALA A 125 14.59 19.81 -15.59
CA ALA A 125 14.70 19.94 -14.15
C ALA A 125 13.48 19.30 -13.47
N ARG A 126 12.28 19.54 -14.00
CA ARG A 126 11.02 18.98 -13.49
C ARG A 126 10.95 17.47 -13.72
N LEU A 127 11.35 16.98 -14.89
CA LEU A 127 11.46 15.56 -15.18
C LEU A 127 12.40 14.86 -14.20
N LYS A 128 13.59 15.43 -13.94
CA LYS A 128 14.56 14.91 -12.98
C LYS A 128 13.97 14.86 -11.56
N ALA A 129 13.21 15.87 -11.16
CA ALA A 129 12.54 15.89 -9.85
C ALA A 129 11.53 14.74 -9.71
N TYR A 130 10.69 14.48 -10.71
CA TYR A 130 9.76 13.34 -10.70
C TYR A 130 10.47 11.99 -10.68
N ILE A 131 11.55 11.83 -11.43
CA ILE A 131 12.37 10.60 -11.41
C ILE A 131 13.00 10.40 -10.03
N THR A 132 13.60 11.46 -9.44
CA THR A 132 14.20 11.38 -8.10
C THR A 132 13.15 11.01 -7.05
N ALA A 133 11.97 11.65 -7.09
CA ALA A 133 10.87 11.30 -6.21
C ALA A 133 10.42 9.84 -6.43
N GLY A 134 10.35 9.36 -7.67
CA GLY A 134 10.01 7.97 -7.99
C GLY A 134 10.98 6.96 -7.39
N TRP A 135 12.29 7.27 -7.34
CA TRP A 135 13.28 6.41 -6.68
C TRP A 135 13.09 6.33 -5.16
N LEU A 136 12.53 7.36 -4.50
CA LEU A 136 12.15 7.26 -3.08
C LEU A 136 11.05 6.20 -2.87
N TRP A 137 10.11 6.08 -3.80
CA TRP A 137 9.07 5.04 -3.74
C TRP A 137 9.64 3.65 -4.01
N VAL A 138 10.57 3.52 -4.98
CA VAL A 138 11.29 2.25 -5.18
C VAL A 138 12.00 1.84 -3.90
N ALA A 139 12.74 2.76 -3.27
CA ALA A 139 13.42 2.50 -2.01
C ALA A 139 12.45 2.07 -0.90
N MET A 140 11.31 2.75 -0.76
CA MET A 140 10.28 2.42 0.21
C MET A 140 9.75 0.99 0.04
N PHE A 141 9.36 0.61 -1.19
CA PHE A 141 8.85 -0.75 -1.45
C PHE A 141 9.95 -1.79 -1.27
N SER A 142 11.19 -1.49 -1.67
CA SER A 142 12.32 -2.40 -1.51
C SER A 142 12.67 -2.62 -0.04
N VAL A 143 12.70 -1.58 0.79
CA VAL A 143 12.94 -1.70 2.24
C VAL A 143 11.85 -2.57 2.90
N ARG A 144 10.59 -2.41 2.50
CA ARG A 144 9.50 -3.28 2.97
C ARG A 144 9.76 -4.74 2.62
N LEU A 145 10.21 -5.03 1.39
CA LEU A 145 10.51 -6.40 0.97
C LEU A 145 11.71 -6.97 1.71
N ILE A 146 12.80 -6.20 1.87
CA ILE A 146 14.00 -6.63 2.58
C ILE A 146 13.69 -7.02 4.03
N VAL A 147 12.77 -6.31 4.70
CA VAL A 147 12.39 -6.61 6.08
C VAL A 147 11.33 -7.71 6.15
N GLN A 148 10.28 -7.64 5.32
CA GLN A 148 9.13 -8.53 5.46
C GLN A 148 9.36 -9.92 4.84
N TYR A 149 10.17 -10.03 3.79
CA TYR A 149 10.40 -11.31 3.11
C TYR A 149 11.14 -12.34 4.00
N PRO A 150 12.24 -12.00 4.71
CA PRO A 150 12.85 -12.92 5.67
C PRO A 150 11.92 -13.32 6.80
N LEU A 151 11.09 -12.38 7.30
CA LEU A 151 10.11 -12.68 8.35
C LEU A 151 9.00 -13.62 7.84
N TYR A 152 8.61 -13.49 6.58
CA TYR A 152 7.71 -14.42 5.91
C TYR A 152 8.33 -15.81 5.81
N GLN A 153 9.59 -15.92 5.36
CA GLN A 153 10.29 -17.22 5.26
C GLN A 153 10.50 -17.90 6.60
N SER A 154 10.64 -17.15 7.69
CA SER A 154 10.77 -17.70 9.05
C SER A 154 9.46 -18.23 9.63
N GLY A 155 8.31 -18.03 8.96
CA GLY A 155 6.99 -18.39 9.49
C GLY A 155 6.55 -17.57 10.72
N ASN A 156 7.29 -16.49 11.05
CA ASN A 156 6.98 -15.67 12.21
C ASN A 156 5.87 -14.66 11.93
N VAL A 157 4.63 -15.12 12.03
CA VAL A 157 3.41 -14.34 11.73
C VAL A 157 3.34 -13.04 12.53
N ASN A 158 3.76 -13.09 13.81
CA ASN A 158 3.71 -11.94 14.72
C ASN A 158 4.70 -10.86 14.30
N ALA A 159 5.94 -11.22 14.03
CA ALA A 159 6.95 -10.28 13.56
C ALA A 159 6.58 -9.72 12.19
N LEU A 160 6.09 -10.57 11.27
CA LEU A 160 5.65 -10.15 9.94
C LEU A 160 4.45 -9.18 10.00
N GLY A 161 3.43 -9.50 10.79
CA GLY A 161 2.26 -8.65 10.97
C GLY A 161 2.62 -7.30 11.61
N THR A 162 3.46 -7.32 12.66
CA THR A 162 3.95 -6.10 13.32
C THR A 162 4.78 -5.25 12.36
N ALA A 163 5.73 -5.86 11.63
CA ALA A 163 6.54 -5.15 10.63
C ALA A 163 5.65 -4.49 9.56
N ARG A 164 4.62 -5.19 9.09
CA ARG A 164 3.67 -4.65 8.11
C ARG A 164 2.92 -3.43 8.63
N LEU A 165 2.49 -3.45 9.89
CA LEU A 165 1.78 -2.32 10.51
C LEU A 165 2.72 -1.12 10.73
N VAL A 166 3.89 -1.36 11.33
CA VAL A 166 4.87 -0.30 11.64
C VAL A 166 5.42 0.33 10.36
N MET A 167 5.72 -0.46 9.33
CA MET A 167 6.20 0.02 8.04
C MET A 167 5.08 0.49 7.11
N GLY A 168 3.82 0.38 7.51
CA GLY A 168 2.68 0.79 6.71
C GLY A 168 2.65 2.31 6.51
N TYR A 169 1.99 2.98 7.45
CA TYR A 169 1.75 4.43 7.37
C TYR A 169 3.00 5.28 7.63
N PRO A 170 3.83 5.00 8.65
CA PRO A 170 4.99 5.85 8.91
C PRO A 170 5.92 5.97 7.70
N LEU A 171 6.23 4.85 7.07
CA LEU A 171 7.13 4.84 5.91
C LEU A 171 6.48 5.49 4.67
N PHE A 172 5.16 5.28 4.48
CA PHE A 172 4.41 5.95 3.42
C PHE A 172 4.40 7.48 3.60
N ILE A 173 4.13 7.98 4.81
CA ILE A 173 4.10 9.41 5.11
C ILE A 173 5.49 10.02 4.91
N LEU A 174 6.55 9.34 5.35
CA LEU A 174 7.93 9.78 5.16
C LEU A 174 8.27 9.90 3.67
N THR A 175 7.87 8.91 2.86
CA THR A 175 8.11 8.91 1.41
C THR A 175 7.30 10.00 0.70
N ALA A 176 6.05 10.21 1.09
CA ALA A 176 5.20 11.27 0.56
C ALA A 176 5.78 12.66 0.92
N TRP A 177 6.26 12.84 2.15
CA TRP A 177 6.94 14.05 2.57
C TRP A 177 8.25 14.28 1.78
N GLY A 178 9.07 13.24 1.60
CA GLY A 178 10.26 13.30 0.76
C GLY A 178 9.95 13.68 -0.69
N THR A 179 8.89 13.09 -1.27
CA THR A 179 8.37 13.45 -2.59
C THR A 179 8.03 14.93 -2.67
N TRP A 180 7.28 15.44 -1.67
CA TRP A 180 6.96 16.86 -1.56
C TRP A 180 8.22 17.74 -1.49
N GLN A 181 9.22 17.36 -0.67
CA GLN A 181 10.47 18.10 -0.53
C GLN A 181 11.28 18.17 -1.83
N VAL A 182 11.26 17.10 -2.64
CA VAL A 182 11.93 17.08 -3.94
C VAL A 182 11.18 17.97 -4.93
N LEU A 183 9.86 17.84 -5.03
CA LEU A 183 9.06 18.56 -6.02
C LEU A 183 8.96 20.06 -5.73
N LYS A 184 8.94 20.50 -4.47
CA LYS A 184 8.85 21.94 -4.14
C LYS A 184 10.12 22.73 -4.50
N ARG A 185 11.26 22.05 -4.72
CA ARG A 185 12.52 22.71 -5.11
C ARG A 185 12.57 23.10 -6.58
N THR A 186 11.65 22.59 -7.38
CA THR A 186 11.53 22.92 -8.81
C THR A 186 10.17 23.57 -9.07
N PRO A 187 10.09 24.72 -9.77
CA PRO A 187 8.83 25.37 -10.06
C PRO A 187 7.93 24.47 -10.92
N THR A 188 6.61 24.66 -10.78
CA THR A 188 5.63 23.98 -11.63
C THR A 188 5.67 24.55 -13.04
N THR A 189 5.69 23.66 -14.04
CA THR A 189 5.68 24.06 -15.46
C THR A 189 4.23 24.30 -15.87
N LYS A 190 3.76 25.57 -15.75
CA LYS A 190 2.40 25.95 -16.16
C LYS A 190 2.33 26.19 -17.68
N ALA A 191 1.20 25.83 -18.29
CA ALA A 191 0.85 26.31 -19.62
C ALA A 191 0.53 27.81 -19.50
N ASN A 192 1.22 28.64 -20.27
CA ASN A 192 0.82 30.03 -20.53
C ASN A 192 -0.41 30.04 -21.41
#